data_df2741c75b73e4243ca440a0f89d5034
#
_entry.id   df2741c75b73e4243ca440a0f89d5034
#
_cell.length_a   1.000
_cell.length_b   1.000
_cell.length_c   1.000
_cell.angle_alpha   90.00
_cell.angle_beta   90.00
_cell.angle_gamma   90.00
#
_symmetry.space_group_name_H-M   'P 1'
#
loop_
_entity.id
_entity.type
_entity.pdbx_description
1 polymer ?
#
loop_
_entity_poly.entity_id
_entity_poly.type
_entity_poly.pdbx_seq_one_letter_code
_entity_poly.pdbx_strand_id
1 'polypeptide(L)'
;SGEETRRKSSAKNDVLVLSGKKKALFLREIKCLFRNQSFAFNSVMGSVVTPLIVVVMYFIGLKSPTEQTGQALSSLANGFSNVGVTFFYSLMLLCGMNYTASLAISREGSTFCVLRYIPVDFSEILKTKIKVANLVSYVGVVLVCAASLGVTKGDVANVLPMTLALFVYAYAFNSICVFRDLKKPNVSWTSPYEVIKRNFYPMVPMFYAMGLGIAFMVIMSVIAKYESAINIKLGVSLFWIGTIVIGVVIAVVVNVTMKKKAQFFFDRINVN
;
A
#
# COMPACT_ATOMS: atom_id res chain seq x y z
N SER A 1 -34.59 37.26 -3.45
CA SER A 1 -34.55 36.07 -2.54
C SER A 1 -34.79 34.75 -3.29
N GLY A 2 -35.57 34.73 -4.39
CA GLY A 2 -35.87 33.51 -5.13
C GLY A 2 -34.71 32.93 -5.96
N GLU A 3 -33.85 33.78 -6.50
CA GLU A 3 -32.66 33.35 -7.28
C GLU A 3 -31.56 32.72 -6.41
N GLU A 4 -31.34 33.24 -5.21
CA GLU A 4 -30.36 32.65 -4.28
C GLU A 4 -30.76 31.26 -3.79
N THR A 5 -32.08 31.07 -3.55
CA THR A 5 -32.61 29.77 -3.14
C THR A 5 -32.51 28.75 -4.27
N ARG A 6 -32.74 29.18 -5.53
CA ARG A 6 -32.61 28.33 -6.72
C ARG A 6 -31.16 27.95 -7.01
N ARG A 7 -30.19 28.86 -6.84
CA ARG A 7 -28.74 28.56 -6.95
C ARG A 7 -28.25 27.60 -5.86
N LYS A 8 -28.69 27.79 -4.60
CA LYS A 8 -28.35 26.86 -3.50
C LYS A 8 -28.95 25.46 -3.70
N SER A 9 -30.19 25.38 -4.22
CA SER A 9 -30.82 24.09 -4.54
C SER A 9 -30.13 23.37 -5.70
N SER A 10 -29.76 24.09 -6.77
CA SER A 10 -29.01 23.51 -7.90
C SER A 10 -27.64 23.00 -7.44
N ALA A 11 -26.87 23.79 -6.71
CA ALA A 11 -25.57 23.39 -6.18
C ALA A 11 -25.66 22.17 -5.25
N LYS A 12 -26.72 22.08 -4.44
CA LYS A 12 -26.94 20.92 -3.56
C LYS A 12 -27.28 19.65 -4.35
N ASN A 13 -28.08 19.78 -5.40
CA ASN A 13 -28.41 18.66 -6.29
C ASN A 13 -27.18 18.19 -7.08
N ASP A 14 -26.35 19.09 -7.59
CA ASP A 14 -25.09 18.78 -8.28
C ASP A 14 -24.12 18.04 -7.37
N VAL A 15 -23.97 18.45 -6.10
CA VAL A 15 -23.14 17.76 -5.10
C VAL A 15 -23.67 16.37 -4.79
N LEU A 16 -25.00 16.19 -4.67
CA LEU A 16 -25.61 14.88 -4.45
C LEU A 16 -25.42 13.93 -5.64
N VAL A 17 -25.55 14.43 -6.86
CA VAL A 17 -25.32 13.67 -8.10
C VAL A 17 -23.86 13.26 -8.22
N LEU A 18 -22.92 14.17 -7.92
CA LEU A 18 -21.48 13.88 -7.92
C LEU A 18 -21.10 12.86 -6.84
N SER A 19 -21.69 12.98 -5.65
CA SER A 19 -21.48 12.01 -4.56
C SER A 19 -21.97 10.62 -4.94
N GLY A 20 -23.13 10.53 -5.61
CA GLY A 20 -23.68 9.26 -6.14
C GLY A 20 -22.76 8.62 -7.18
N LYS A 21 -22.20 9.41 -8.10
CA LYS A 21 -21.26 8.92 -9.13
C LYS A 21 -19.97 8.35 -8.53
N LYS A 22 -19.37 9.02 -7.54
CA LYS A 22 -18.16 8.54 -6.86
C LYS A 22 -18.39 7.25 -6.09
N LYS A 23 -19.53 7.12 -5.42
CA LYS A 23 -19.92 5.89 -4.72
C LYS A 23 -20.15 4.74 -5.70
N ALA A 24 -20.81 4.99 -6.81
CA ALA A 24 -21.04 4.00 -7.86
C ALA A 24 -19.72 3.49 -8.46
N LEU A 25 -18.75 4.39 -8.76
CA LEU A 25 -17.42 4.01 -9.22
C LEU A 25 -16.69 3.15 -8.20
N PHE A 26 -16.72 3.51 -6.93
CA PHE A 26 -16.07 2.76 -5.86
C PHE A 26 -16.66 1.35 -5.73
N LEU A 27 -17.99 1.23 -5.73
CA LEU A 27 -18.66 -0.07 -5.68
C LEU A 27 -18.40 -0.91 -6.94
N ARG A 28 -18.33 -0.28 -8.11
CA ARG A 28 -17.94 -0.95 -9.36
C ARG A 28 -16.53 -1.55 -9.24
N GLU A 29 -15.55 -0.79 -8.74
CA GLU A 29 -14.17 -1.26 -8.58
C GLU A 29 -14.07 -2.42 -7.60
N ILE A 30 -14.78 -2.37 -6.48
CA ILE A 30 -14.85 -3.49 -5.53
C ILE A 30 -15.47 -4.72 -6.19
N LYS A 31 -16.62 -4.58 -6.86
CA LYS A 31 -17.26 -5.69 -7.56
C LYS A 31 -16.37 -6.27 -8.66
N CYS A 32 -15.65 -5.43 -9.40
CA CYS A 32 -14.71 -5.86 -10.43
C CYS A 32 -13.54 -6.67 -9.83
N LEU A 33 -13.05 -6.28 -8.65
CA LEU A 33 -12.00 -7.01 -7.93
C LEU A 33 -12.47 -8.41 -7.51
N PHE A 34 -13.66 -8.51 -6.91
CA PHE A 34 -14.17 -9.76 -6.36
C PHE A 34 -14.89 -10.66 -7.38
N ARG A 35 -15.25 -10.15 -8.56
CA ARG A 35 -15.88 -10.94 -9.64
C ARG A 35 -14.99 -12.06 -10.14
N ASN A 36 -13.67 -11.85 -10.12
CA ASN A 36 -12.70 -12.86 -10.54
C ASN A 36 -11.93 -13.38 -9.32
N GLN A 37 -12.11 -14.65 -9.01
CA GLN A 37 -11.51 -15.30 -7.84
C GLN A 37 -9.98 -15.19 -7.82
N SER A 38 -9.31 -15.28 -8.97
CA SER A 38 -7.85 -15.20 -9.06
C SER A 38 -7.35 -13.81 -8.65
N PHE A 39 -8.02 -12.73 -9.08
CA PHE A 39 -7.66 -11.37 -8.65
C PHE A 39 -7.98 -11.14 -7.18
N ALA A 40 -9.18 -11.56 -6.72
CA ALA A 40 -9.59 -11.43 -5.33
C ALA A 40 -8.62 -12.14 -4.38
N PHE A 41 -8.30 -13.41 -4.68
CA PHE A 41 -7.38 -14.22 -3.88
C PHE A 41 -6.00 -13.57 -3.76
N ASN A 42 -5.36 -13.23 -4.88
CA ASN A 42 -4.02 -12.64 -4.86
C ASN A 42 -4.02 -11.24 -4.20
N SER A 43 -5.11 -10.48 -4.31
CA SER A 43 -5.22 -9.16 -3.68
C SER A 43 -5.36 -9.24 -2.16
N VAL A 44 -6.12 -10.20 -1.65
CA VAL A 44 -6.39 -10.35 -0.21
C VAL A 44 -5.28 -11.12 0.49
N MET A 45 -4.60 -12.05 -0.21
CA MET A 45 -3.55 -12.88 0.39
C MET A 45 -2.44 -12.06 1.07
N GLY A 46 -1.96 -10.98 0.45
CA GLY A 46 -0.97 -10.11 1.06
C GLY A 46 -1.41 -9.55 2.41
N SER A 47 -2.66 -9.12 2.51
CA SER A 47 -3.22 -8.54 3.74
C SER A 47 -3.47 -9.55 4.86
N VAL A 48 -3.74 -10.83 4.51
CA VAL A 48 -4.01 -11.89 5.49
C VAL A 48 -2.72 -12.63 5.88
N VAL A 49 -1.86 -12.92 4.91
CA VAL A 49 -0.63 -13.70 5.14
C VAL A 49 0.41 -12.89 5.91
N THR A 50 0.51 -11.58 5.69
CA THR A 50 1.51 -10.74 6.37
C THR A 50 1.40 -10.80 7.90
N PRO A 51 0.24 -10.58 8.54
CA PRO A 51 0.13 -10.70 9.99
C PRO A 51 0.42 -12.12 10.50
N LEU A 52 0.07 -13.15 9.74
CA LEU A 52 0.42 -14.53 10.09
C LEU A 52 1.94 -14.76 10.08
N ILE A 53 2.64 -14.25 9.05
CA ILE A 53 4.11 -14.32 8.99
C ILE A 53 4.73 -13.60 10.19
N VAL A 54 4.23 -12.43 10.59
CA VAL A 54 4.70 -11.70 11.76
C VAL A 54 4.60 -12.55 13.03
N VAL A 55 3.45 -13.17 13.24
CA VAL A 55 3.23 -14.06 14.39
C VAL A 55 4.15 -15.28 14.35
N VAL A 56 4.25 -15.95 13.20
CA VAL A 56 5.11 -17.14 13.02
C VAL A 56 6.58 -16.79 13.24
N MET A 57 7.08 -15.69 12.67
CA MET A 57 8.46 -15.25 12.84
C MET A 57 8.80 -14.98 14.30
N TYR A 58 7.88 -14.41 15.06
CA TYR A 58 8.05 -14.21 16.48
C TYR A 58 8.17 -15.52 17.24
N PHE A 59 7.27 -16.49 16.99
CA PHE A 59 7.32 -17.79 17.66
C PHE A 59 8.57 -18.60 17.30
N ILE A 60 9.04 -18.52 16.06
CA ILE A 60 10.30 -19.16 15.64
C ILE A 60 11.48 -18.51 16.36
N GLY A 61 11.54 -17.18 16.43
CA GLY A 61 12.59 -16.43 17.12
C GLY A 61 12.69 -16.76 18.61
N LEU A 62 11.54 -17.06 19.25
CA LEU A 62 11.51 -17.48 20.67
C LEU A 62 11.96 -18.93 20.90
N LYS A 63 11.85 -19.80 19.88
CA LYS A 63 12.10 -21.26 20.02
C LYS A 63 13.43 -21.74 19.45
N SER A 64 14.19 -20.89 18.77
CA SER A 64 15.46 -21.29 18.14
C SER A 64 16.65 -21.07 19.09
N PRO A 65 17.10 -22.07 19.86
CA PRO A 65 18.29 -21.98 20.69
C PRO A 65 19.58 -22.36 19.93
N THR A 66 19.57 -22.34 18.61
CA THR A 66 20.81 -22.55 17.84
C THR A 66 21.65 -21.27 17.90
N GLU A 67 22.76 -21.35 18.65
CA GLU A 67 23.59 -20.24 19.08
C GLU A 67 24.01 -19.24 17.96
N GLN A 68 24.11 -19.65 16.72
CA GLN A 68 24.52 -18.76 15.63
C GLN A 68 23.37 -18.02 14.93
N THR A 69 22.23 -18.67 14.73
CA THR A 69 21.03 -18.01 14.20
C THR A 69 20.29 -17.24 15.31
N GLY A 70 20.38 -17.72 16.54
CA GLY A 70 19.86 -17.06 17.72
C GLY A 70 20.61 -15.78 18.08
N GLN A 71 21.93 -15.69 17.88
CA GLN A 71 22.69 -14.47 18.13
C GLN A 71 22.47 -13.41 17.05
N ALA A 72 22.36 -13.77 15.78
CA ALA A 72 21.98 -12.83 14.73
C ALA A 72 20.51 -12.36 14.89
N LEU A 73 19.61 -13.27 15.28
CA LEU A 73 18.21 -12.91 15.56
C LEU A 73 18.02 -12.27 16.94
N SER A 74 18.81 -12.63 17.97
CA SER A 74 18.73 -12.03 19.30
C SER A 74 19.47 -10.69 19.39
N SER A 75 20.49 -10.47 18.62
CA SER A 75 21.03 -9.12 18.40
C SER A 75 20.05 -8.24 17.62
N LEU A 76 19.23 -8.84 16.76
CA LEU A 76 18.03 -8.23 16.19
C LEU A 76 16.83 -8.22 17.18
N ALA A 77 16.82 -8.97 18.25
CA ALA A 77 15.64 -9.25 19.11
C ALA A 77 15.53 -8.39 20.37
N ASN A 78 16.46 -7.49 20.62
CA ASN A 78 16.29 -6.51 21.69
C ASN A 78 15.24 -5.47 21.28
N GLY A 79 14.02 -5.59 21.79
CA GLY A 79 12.84 -4.72 21.74
C GLY A 79 12.59 -3.85 20.50
N PHE A 80 13.55 -3.04 20.11
CA PHE A 80 13.51 -2.15 18.96
C PHE A 80 13.61 -2.88 17.61
N SER A 81 14.31 -3.99 17.56
CA SER A 81 14.54 -4.74 16.33
C SER A 81 13.34 -5.57 15.88
N ASN A 82 12.53 -6.09 16.79
CA ASN A 82 11.32 -6.84 16.43
C ASN A 82 10.32 -5.95 15.68
N VAL A 83 10.18 -4.70 16.11
CA VAL A 83 9.33 -3.71 15.44
C VAL A 83 9.91 -3.33 14.07
N GLY A 84 11.23 -3.18 13.98
CA GLY A 84 11.91 -2.91 12.70
C GLY A 84 11.79 -4.05 11.70
N VAL A 85 11.97 -5.29 12.14
CA VAL A 85 11.77 -6.49 11.30
C VAL A 85 10.32 -6.62 10.85
N THR A 86 9.37 -6.39 11.75
CA THR A 86 7.94 -6.37 11.42
C THR A 86 7.63 -5.29 10.39
N PHE A 87 8.20 -4.10 10.55
CA PHE A 87 8.05 -3.01 9.58
C PHE A 87 8.59 -3.37 8.20
N PHE A 88 9.78 -3.98 8.14
CA PHE A 88 10.39 -4.44 6.90
C PHE A 88 9.51 -5.43 6.13
N TYR A 89 9.09 -6.52 6.80
CA TYR A 89 8.23 -7.52 6.16
C TYR A 89 6.87 -6.97 5.77
N SER A 90 6.28 -6.12 6.62
CA SER A 90 5.00 -5.48 6.32
C SER A 90 5.10 -4.52 5.13
N LEU A 91 6.19 -3.75 5.05
CA LEU A 91 6.45 -2.87 3.91
C LEU A 91 6.58 -3.68 2.62
N MET A 92 7.35 -4.77 2.63
CA MET A 92 7.56 -5.62 1.47
C MET A 92 6.26 -6.29 1.00
N LEU A 93 5.51 -6.90 1.90
CA LEU A 93 4.35 -7.72 1.56
C LEU A 93 3.07 -6.90 1.35
N LEU A 94 2.75 -5.96 2.26
CA LEU A 94 1.51 -5.17 2.16
C LEU A 94 1.61 -4.06 1.12
N CYS A 95 2.78 -3.44 1.00
CA CYS A 95 2.95 -2.30 0.12
C CYS A 95 3.53 -2.72 -1.24
N GLY A 96 4.54 -3.58 -1.25
CA GLY A 96 5.25 -4.00 -2.45
C GLY A 96 4.50 -5.04 -3.28
N MET A 97 3.79 -5.99 -2.65
CA MET A 97 3.06 -7.08 -3.32
C MET A 97 1.55 -6.86 -3.41
N ASN A 98 1.07 -5.62 -3.34
CA ASN A 98 -0.36 -5.35 -3.49
C ASN A 98 -0.82 -5.46 -4.95
N TYR A 99 -1.32 -6.63 -5.34
CA TYR A 99 -1.84 -6.88 -6.69
C TYR A 99 -3.10 -6.05 -7.01
N THR A 100 -3.84 -5.58 -6.00
CA THR A 100 -4.98 -4.67 -6.22
C THR A 100 -4.52 -3.37 -6.88
N ALA A 101 -3.39 -2.83 -6.44
CA ALA A 101 -2.80 -1.62 -6.97
C ALA A 101 -1.97 -1.87 -8.24
N SER A 102 -1.14 -2.93 -8.24
CA SER A 102 -0.20 -3.24 -9.32
C SER A 102 -0.88 -3.68 -10.63
N LEU A 103 -2.13 -4.13 -10.55
CA LEU A 103 -2.95 -4.56 -11.70
C LEU A 103 -4.24 -3.73 -11.82
N ALA A 104 -4.26 -2.50 -11.31
CA ALA A 104 -5.47 -1.68 -11.24
C ALA A 104 -6.07 -1.35 -12.61
N ILE A 105 -5.23 -1.14 -13.63
CA ILE A 105 -5.62 -0.88 -15.02
C ILE A 105 -5.63 -2.19 -15.83
N SER A 106 -4.57 -2.98 -15.71
CA SER A 106 -4.43 -4.25 -16.43
C SER A 106 -5.57 -5.23 -16.15
N ARG A 107 -6.15 -5.19 -14.94
CA ARG A 107 -7.30 -6.03 -14.55
C ARG A 107 -8.56 -5.77 -15.40
N GLU A 108 -8.73 -4.58 -15.96
CA GLU A 108 -9.88 -4.28 -16.82
C GLU A 108 -9.84 -5.08 -18.13
N GLY A 109 -8.66 -5.41 -18.64
CA GLY A 109 -8.49 -6.17 -19.88
C GLY A 109 -9.22 -5.50 -21.06
N SER A 110 -9.91 -6.29 -21.88
CA SER A 110 -10.70 -5.79 -23.01
C SER A 110 -11.81 -4.81 -22.61
N THR A 111 -12.31 -4.87 -21.37
CA THR A 111 -13.32 -3.93 -20.87
C THR A 111 -12.78 -2.54 -20.56
N PHE A 112 -11.47 -2.31 -20.70
CA PHE A 112 -10.86 -0.99 -20.53
C PHE A 112 -11.48 0.07 -21.44
N CYS A 113 -11.91 -0.31 -22.65
CA CYS A 113 -12.61 0.59 -23.58
C CYS A 113 -13.84 1.26 -22.94
N VAL A 114 -14.57 0.54 -22.08
CA VAL A 114 -15.77 1.04 -21.39
C VAL A 114 -15.46 2.24 -20.50
N LEU A 115 -14.23 2.30 -19.94
CA LEU A 115 -13.80 3.43 -19.09
C LEU A 115 -13.77 4.76 -19.87
N ARG A 116 -13.58 4.74 -21.18
CA ARG A 116 -13.58 5.94 -22.04
C ARG A 116 -14.97 6.54 -22.25
N TYR A 117 -16.00 5.72 -22.10
CA TYR A 117 -17.40 6.16 -22.28
C TYR A 117 -18.07 6.60 -20.97
N ILE A 118 -17.38 6.42 -19.83
CA ILE A 118 -17.91 6.87 -18.53
C ILE A 118 -17.72 8.40 -18.44
N PRO A 119 -18.80 9.18 -18.20
CA PRO A 119 -18.71 10.65 -18.13
C PRO A 119 -18.14 11.12 -16.77
N VAL A 120 -16.88 10.73 -16.49
CA VAL A 120 -16.14 11.07 -15.29
C VAL A 120 -14.67 11.27 -15.67
N ASP A 121 -14.04 12.28 -15.10
CA ASP A 121 -12.62 12.52 -15.31
C ASP A 121 -11.77 11.30 -14.97
N PHE A 122 -10.83 10.97 -15.83
CA PHE A 122 -9.95 9.82 -15.62
C PHE A 122 -9.16 9.92 -14.31
N SER A 123 -8.84 11.13 -13.85
CA SER A 123 -8.19 11.34 -12.55
C SER A 123 -9.05 10.84 -11.38
N GLU A 124 -10.36 10.96 -11.44
CA GLU A 124 -11.27 10.44 -10.41
C GLU A 124 -11.37 8.92 -10.46
N ILE A 125 -11.32 8.32 -11.66
CA ILE A 125 -11.23 6.86 -11.83
C ILE A 125 -9.96 6.33 -11.17
N LEU A 126 -8.79 6.95 -11.43
CA LEU A 126 -7.52 6.57 -10.81
C LEU A 126 -7.54 6.72 -9.28
N LYS A 127 -8.06 7.84 -8.78
CA LYS A 127 -8.22 8.03 -7.32
C LYS A 127 -9.10 6.94 -6.70
N THR A 128 -10.14 6.50 -7.40
CA THR A 128 -11.02 5.43 -6.93
C THR A 128 -10.30 4.09 -6.89
N LYS A 129 -9.49 3.77 -7.90
CA LYS A 129 -8.64 2.57 -7.92
C LYS A 129 -7.62 2.58 -6.77
N ILE A 130 -6.98 3.71 -6.49
CA ILE A 130 -6.07 3.88 -5.34
C ILE A 130 -6.83 3.69 -4.02
N LYS A 131 -8.04 4.23 -3.88
CA LYS A 131 -8.85 4.07 -2.67
C LYS A 131 -9.20 2.61 -2.40
N VAL A 132 -9.56 1.84 -3.42
CA VAL A 132 -9.85 0.40 -3.26
C VAL A 132 -8.58 -0.37 -2.89
N ALA A 133 -7.44 -0.07 -3.51
CA ALA A 133 -6.16 -0.67 -3.16
C ALA A 133 -5.75 -0.34 -1.72
N ASN A 134 -5.94 0.92 -1.29
CA ASN A 134 -5.68 1.34 0.08
C ASN A 134 -6.59 0.64 1.10
N LEU A 135 -7.86 0.43 0.77
CA LEU A 135 -8.77 -0.30 1.66
C LEU A 135 -8.23 -1.70 1.97
N VAL A 136 -7.78 -2.42 0.94
CA VAL A 136 -7.19 -3.76 1.10
C VAL A 136 -5.90 -3.72 1.94
N SER A 137 -4.98 -2.79 1.63
CA SER A 137 -3.74 -2.64 2.41
C SER A 137 -4.00 -2.22 3.85
N TYR A 138 -4.94 -1.32 4.10
CA TYR A 138 -5.22 -0.79 5.44
C TYR A 138 -5.82 -1.86 6.37
N VAL A 139 -6.64 -2.76 5.83
CA VAL A 139 -7.08 -3.94 6.59
C VAL A 139 -5.86 -4.77 7.02
N GLY A 140 -4.90 -5.01 6.13
CA GLY A 140 -3.67 -5.71 6.46
C GLY A 140 -2.82 -4.96 7.51
N VAL A 141 -2.70 -3.64 7.40
CA VAL A 141 -1.96 -2.81 8.39
C VAL A 141 -2.60 -2.91 9.79
N VAL A 142 -3.92 -2.85 9.87
CA VAL A 142 -4.64 -3.01 11.15
C VAL A 142 -4.40 -4.39 11.76
N LEU A 143 -4.43 -5.45 10.95
CA LEU A 143 -4.14 -6.81 11.40
C LEU A 143 -2.69 -6.96 11.86
N VAL A 144 -1.72 -6.35 11.16
CA VAL A 144 -0.31 -6.33 11.59
C VAL A 144 -0.15 -5.56 12.90
N CYS A 145 -0.84 -4.44 13.07
CA CYS A 145 -0.84 -3.68 14.32
C CYS A 145 -1.32 -4.55 15.48
N ALA A 146 -2.47 -5.22 15.32
CA ALA A 146 -3.01 -6.11 16.34
C ALA A 146 -2.07 -7.29 16.67
N ALA A 147 -1.50 -7.93 15.64
CA ALA A 147 -0.52 -8.99 15.80
C ALA A 147 0.74 -8.50 16.54
N SER A 148 1.26 -7.32 16.16
CA SER A 148 2.46 -6.73 16.78
C SER A 148 2.23 -6.37 18.24
N LEU A 149 1.08 -5.82 18.61
CA LEU A 149 0.73 -5.52 20.00
C LEU A 149 0.63 -6.81 20.85
N GLY A 150 0.06 -7.86 20.29
CA GLY A 150 0.01 -9.17 20.96
C GLY A 150 1.38 -9.78 21.21
N VAL A 151 2.27 -9.67 20.22
CA VAL A 151 3.63 -10.21 20.24
C VAL A 151 4.56 -9.41 21.15
N THR A 152 4.48 -8.08 21.14
CA THR A 152 5.33 -7.17 21.94
C THR A 152 4.81 -6.95 23.36
N LYS A 153 3.78 -7.71 23.79
CA LYS A 153 3.15 -7.57 25.10
C LYS A 153 2.67 -6.15 25.41
N GLY A 154 2.21 -5.44 24.39
CA GLY A 154 1.62 -4.12 24.52
C GLY A 154 2.60 -2.95 24.43
N ASP A 155 3.71 -3.08 23.74
CA ASP A 155 4.63 -1.95 23.45
C ASP A 155 3.99 -0.96 22.45
N VAL A 156 3.05 -0.17 22.95
CA VAL A 156 2.33 0.85 22.17
C VAL A 156 3.27 1.94 21.66
N ALA A 157 4.32 2.26 22.42
CA ALA A 157 5.23 3.36 22.10
C ALA A 157 5.98 3.15 20.78
N ASN A 158 6.32 1.90 20.43
CA ASN A 158 6.99 1.56 19.18
C ASN A 158 6.03 1.09 18.10
N VAL A 159 4.97 0.38 18.45
CA VAL A 159 4.00 -0.18 17.49
C VAL A 159 3.12 0.91 16.86
N LEU A 160 2.72 1.93 17.61
CA LEU A 160 1.87 3.00 17.09
C LEU A 160 2.54 3.80 15.97
N PRO A 161 3.76 4.35 16.14
CA PRO A 161 4.45 5.09 15.07
C PRO A 161 4.80 4.19 13.88
N MET A 162 5.15 2.91 14.10
CA MET A 162 5.31 1.93 13.02
C MET A 162 4.03 1.79 12.20
N THR A 163 2.88 1.66 12.86
CA THR A 163 1.58 1.53 12.19
C THR A 163 1.24 2.78 11.38
N LEU A 164 1.47 3.97 11.93
CA LEU A 164 1.29 5.23 11.21
C LEU A 164 2.18 5.31 9.97
N ALA A 165 3.46 4.93 10.09
CA ALA A 165 4.37 4.84 8.96
C ALA A 165 3.83 3.88 7.88
N LEU A 166 3.36 2.69 8.26
CA LEU A 166 2.79 1.71 7.31
C LEU A 166 1.56 2.24 6.57
N PHE A 167 0.68 3.01 7.20
CA PHE A 167 -0.44 3.66 6.51
C PHE A 167 0.03 4.64 5.43
N VAL A 168 1.03 5.45 5.75
CA VAL A 168 1.61 6.42 4.79
C VAL A 168 2.28 5.70 3.63
N TYR A 169 3.10 4.67 3.91
CA TYR A 169 3.78 3.91 2.88
C TYR A 169 2.82 3.08 2.03
N ALA A 170 1.77 2.49 2.61
CA ALA A 170 0.73 1.79 1.85
C ALA A 170 0.08 2.73 0.83
N TYR A 171 -0.27 3.95 1.23
CA TYR A 171 -0.80 4.95 0.32
C TYR A 171 0.20 5.34 -0.79
N ALA A 172 1.46 5.60 -0.43
CA ALA A 172 2.50 5.98 -1.37
C ALA A 172 2.78 4.88 -2.41
N PHE A 173 2.98 3.64 -1.95
CA PHE A 173 3.25 2.49 -2.83
C PHE A 173 2.05 2.13 -3.70
N ASN A 174 0.83 2.15 -3.18
CA ASN A 174 -0.37 1.92 -3.98
C ASN A 174 -0.50 2.96 -5.10
N SER A 175 -0.17 4.22 -4.82
CA SER A 175 -0.14 5.28 -5.84
C SER A 175 0.95 5.03 -6.89
N ILE A 176 2.14 4.58 -6.48
CA ILE A 176 3.23 4.19 -7.39
C ILE A 176 2.80 3.02 -8.26
N CYS A 177 2.21 1.98 -7.68
CA CYS A 177 1.77 0.78 -8.38
C CYS A 177 0.74 1.11 -9.45
N VAL A 178 -0.32 1.86 -9.10
CA VAL A 178 -1.36 2.28 -10.04
C VAL A 178 -0.78 3.15 -11.16
N PHE A 179 0.13 4.07 -10.85
CA PHE A 179 0.78 4.90 -11.86
C PHE A 179 1.70 4.11 -12.80
N ARG A 180 2.36 3.09 -12.28
CA ARG A 180 3.19 2.18 -13.10
C ARG A 180 2.34 1.33 -14.04
N ASP A 181 1.27 0.75 -13.52
CA ASP A 181 0.33 -0.05 -14.32
C ASP A 181 -0.30 0.81 -15.44
N LEU A 182 -0.58 2.09 -15.16
CA LEU A 182 -1.05 3.04 -16.17
C LEU A 182 -0.04 3.28 -17.29
N LYS A 183 1.27 3.27 -17.00
CA LYS A 183 2.32 3.49 -18.02
C LYS A 183 2.47 2.33 -19.00
N LYS A 184 2.29 1.11 -18.53
CA LYS A 184 2.42 -0.13 -19.33
C LYS A 184 1.35 -1.14 -18.92
N PRO A 185 0.07 -0.87 -19.20
CA PRO A 185 -0.99 -1.81 -18.87
C PRO A 185 -0.94 -3.00 -19.83
N ASN A 186 -1.14 -4.19 -19.28
CA ASN A 186 -1.42 -5.38 -20.09
C ASN A 186 -2.93 -5.58 -20.15
N VAL A 187 -3.57 -5.13 -21.22
CA VAL A 187 -5.03 -5.19 -21.42
C VAL A 187 -5.45 -6.27 -22.42
N SER A 188 -4.50 -6.91 -23.12
CA SER A 188 -4.75 -7.92 -24.16
C SER A 188 -4.58 -9.36 -23.67
N TRP A 189 -4.85 -9.62 -22.39
CA TRP A 189 -4.74 -10.96 -21.81
C TRP A 189 -6.00 -11.80 -22.02
N THR A 190 -5.82 -13.12 -22.16
CA THR A 190 -6.90 -14.08 -22.31
C THR A 190 -7.26 -14.76 -20.98
N SER A 191 -6.29 -14.90 -20.06
CA SER A 191 -6.52 -15.49 -18.75
C SER A 191 -5.96 -14.63 -17.61
N PRO A 192 -6.62 -14.56 -16.44
CA PRO A 192 -6.12 -13.85 -15.26
C PRO A 192 -4.75 -14.32 -14.79
N TYR A 193 -4.43 -15.61 -15.01
CA TYR A 193 -3.13 -16.19 -14.68
C TYR A 193 -1.99 -15.51 -15.44
N GLU A 194 -2.21 -15.18 -16.70
CA GLU A 194 -1.22 -14.51 -17.55
C GLU A 194 -0.82 -13.14 -17.01
N VAL A 195 -1.79 -12.36 -16.56
CA VAL A 195 -1.54 -11.02 -15.99
C VAL A 195 -0.85 -11.10 -14.64
N ILE A 196 -1.24 -12.06 -13.79
CA ILE A 196 -0.74 -12.17 -12.42
C ILE A 196 0.65 -12.79 -12.37
N LYS A 197 0.87 -13.91 -13.06
CA LYS A 197 2.09 -14.74 -12.90
C LYS A 197 3.10 -14.60 -14.04
N ARG A 198 2.64 -14.40 -15.27
CA ARG A 198 3.52 -14.29 -16.42
C ARG A 198 4.10 -12.88 -16.60
N ASN A 199 3.52 -11.90 -15.94
CA ASN A 199 3.96 -10.51 -15.98
C ASN A 199 4.82 -10.19 -14.76
N PHE A 200 6.12 -9.99 -14.97
CA PHE A 200 7.05 -9.59 -13.89
C PHE A 200 6.84 -8.13 -13.43
N TYR A 201 6.22 -7.31 -14.27
CA TYR A 201 6.08 -5.88 -14.04
C TYR A 201 5.34 -5.48 -12.74
N PRO A 202 4.27 -6.20 -12.30
CA PRO A 202 3.62 -5.98 -11.03
C PRO A 202 4.48 -6.26 -9.80
N MET A 203 5.56 -7.05 -9.93
CA MET A 203 6.47 -7.36 -8.81
C MET A 203 7.54 -6.29 -8.56
N VAL A 204 7.78 -5.38 -9.51
CA VAL A 204 8.84 -4.38 -9.38
C VAL A 204 8.67 -3.46 -8.15
N PRO A 205 7.47 -3.03 -7.74
CA PRO A 205 7.30 -2.28 -6.50
C PRO A 205 7.77 -3.02 -5.25
N MET A 206 7.73 -4.35 -5.24
CA MET A 206 8.27 -5.18 -4.16
C MET A 206 9.77 -4.97 -3.99
N PHE A 207 10.55 -4.90 -5.10
CA PHE A 207 11.99 -4.65 -5.03
C PHE A 207 12.31 -3.25 -4.49
N TYR A 208 11.49 -2.23 -4.84
CA TYR A 208 11.63 -0.91 -4.26
C TYR A 208 11.32 -0.91 -2.75
N ALA A 209 10.25 -1.60 -2.34
CA ALA A 209 9.89 -1.74 -0.94
C ALA A 209 10.97 -2.50 -0.16
N MET A 210 11.55 -3.55 -0.76
CA MET A 210 12.66 -4.32 -0.17
C MET A 210 13.91 -3.45 0.00
N GLY A 211 14.32 -2.71 -1.03
CA GLY A 211 15.47 -1.80 -0.95
C GLY A 211 15.29 -0.72 0.11
N LEU A 212 14.11 -0.11 0.17
CA LEU A 212 13.78 0.88 1.18
C LEU A 212 13.77 0.27 2.59
N GLY A 213 13.19 -0.92 2.74
CA GLY A 213 13.16 -1.63 4.02
C GLY A 213 14.55 -2.01 4.51
N ILE A 214 15.44 -2.47 3.63
CA ILE A 214 16.85 -2.74 3.97
C ILE A 214 17.55 -1.44 4.43
N ALA A 215 17.35 -0.33 3.73
CA ALA A 215 17.90 0.96 4.13
C ALA A 215 17.45 1.36 5.54
N PHE A 216 16.16 1.19 5.86
CA PHE A 216 15.66 1.44 7.20
C PHE A 216 16.25 0.50 8.25
N MET A 217 16.42 -0.78 7.95
CA MET A 217 17.06 -1.76 8.84
C MET A 217 18.50 -1.37 9.15
N VAL A 218 19.26 -0.93 8.15
CA VAL A 218 20.64 -0.45 8.35
C VAL A 218 20.66 0.78 9.24
N ILE A 219 19.80 1.77 9.01
CA ILE A 219 19.71 2.97 9.86
C ILE A 219 19.36 2.58 11.29
N MET A 220 18.41 1.68 11.49
CA MET A 220 18.02 1.17 12.79
C MET A 220 19.18 0.50 13.52
N SER A 221 19.96 -0.34 12.82
CA SER A 221 21.12 -1.02 13.40
C SER A 221 22.24 -0.05 13.80
N VAL A 222 22.43 1.02 13.02
CA VAL A 222 23.39 2.10 13.36
C VAL A 222 22.92 2.85 14.62
N ILE A 223 21.65 3.23 14.70
CA ILE A 223 21.10 3.90 15.90
C ILE A 223 21.29 3.01 17.14
N ALA A 224 20.98 1.72 17.03
CA ALA A 224 21.16 0.77 18.13
C ALA A 224 22.62 0.61 18.57
N LYS A 225 23.58 0.67 17.62
CA LYS A 225 25.03 0.56 17.95
C LYS A 225 25.52 1.77 18.73
N TYR A 226 25.00 2.96 18.50
CA TYR A 226 25.39 4.19 19.20
C TYR A 226 24.46 4.51 20.38
N GLU A 227 23.83 3.50 20.93
CA GLU A 227 22.85 3.56 22.02
C GLU A 227 23.36 4.28 23.26
N SER A 228 24.65 4.07 23.62
CA SER A 228 25.29 4.70 24.77
C SER A 228 25.58 6.20 24.58
N ALA A 229 25.68 6.67 23.34
CA ALA A 229 26.03 8.06 23.01
C ALA A 229 24.77 8.93 22.71
N ILE A 230 23.64 8.32 22.36
CA ILE A 230 22.43 9.01 21.99
C ILE A 230 21.32 8.60 22.97
N ASN A 231 20.51 9.54 23.42
CA ASN A 231 19.30 9.20 24.20
C ASN A 231 18.38 8.35 23.33
N ILE A 232 18.28 7.03 23.62
CA ILE A 232 17.62 6.00 22.80
C ILE A 232 16.19 6.42 22.45
N LYS A 233 15.43 6.91 23.44
CA LYS A 233 14.04 7.33 23.23
C LYS A 233 13.94 8.45 22.18
N LEU A 234 14.90 9.37 22.18
CA LEU A 234 14.99 10.45 21.21
C LEU A 234 15.35 9.93 19.81
N GLY A 235 16.34 9.03 19.73
CA GLY A 235 16.79 8.41 18.48
C GLY A 235 15.68 7.62 17.78
N VAL A 236 14.93 6.81 18.52
CA VAL A 236 13.79 6.03 18.02
C VAL A 236 12.67 6.95 17.53
N SER A 237 12.33 7.99 18.31
CA SER A 237 11.29 8.94 17.92
C SER A 237 11.67 9.71 16.65
N LEU A 238 12.91 10.16 16.53
CA LEU A 238 13.42 10.85 15.34
C LEU A 238 13.42 9.93 14.11
N PHE A 239 13.78 8.66 14.29
CA PHE A 239 13.70 7.66 13.21
C PHE A 239 12.28 7.53 12.65
N TRP A 240 11.28 7.34 13.51
CA TRP A 240 9.90 7.19 13.06
C TRP A 240 9.35 8.46 12.42
N ILE A 241 9.68 9.63 12.96
CA ILE A 241 9.29 10.92 12.36
C ILE A 241 9.93 11.05 10.98
N GLY A 242 11.23 10.80 10.85
CA GLY A 242 11.93 10.84 9.56
C GLY A 242 11.33 9.87 8.54
N THR A 243 11.02 8.65 8.97
CA THR A 243 10.39 7.62 8.14
C THR A 243 9.03 8.08 7.63
N ILE A 244 8.17 8.63 8.47
CA ILE A 244 6.86 9.17 8.09
C ILE A 244 7.01 10.33 7.11
N VAL A 245 7.93 11.28 7.38
CA VAL A 245 8.17 12.43 6.49
C VAL A 245 8.60 11.98 5.10
N ILE A 246 9.54 11.03 5.00
CA ILE A 246 9.98 10.45 3.73
C ILE A 246 8.78 9.83 2.98
N GLY A 247 7.95 9.05 3.67
CA GLY A 247 6.75 8.45 3.10
C GLY A 247 5.76 9.48 2.56
N VAL A 248 5.52 10.57 3.29
CA VAL A 248 4.66 11.68 2.87
C VAL A 248 5.24 12.38 1.63
N VAL A 249 6.53 12.65 1.60
CA VAL A 249 7.20 13.27 0.43
C VAL A 249 7.02 12.39 -0.80
N ILE A 250 7.26 11.08 -0.69
CA ILE A 250 7.06 10.13 -1.80
C ILE A 250 5.60 10.17 -2.27
N ALA A 251 4.64 10.15 -1.35
CA ALA A 251 3.21 10.19 -1.68
C ALA A 251 2.84 11.48 -2.43
N VAL A 252 3.32 12.63 -1.98
CA VAL A 252 3.06 13.92 -2.63
C VAL A 252 3.66 13.98 -4.04
N VAL A 253 4.93 13.60 -4.19
CA VAL A 253 5.63 13.59 -5.49
C VAL A 253 4.90 12.70 -6.50
N VAL A 254 4.51 11.50 -6.09
CA VAL A 254 3.79 10.56 -6.96
C VAL A 254 2.41 11.11 -7.35
N ASN A 255 1.65 11.67 -6.42
CA ASN A 255 0.33 12.22 -6.70
C ASN A 255 0.40 13.43 -7.65
N VAL A 256 1.37 14.33 -7.46
CA VAL A 256 1.59 15.48 -8.35
C VAL A 256 1.96 15.01 -9.75
N THR A 257 2.87 14.04 -9.85
CA THR A 257 3.30 13.48 -11.14
C THR A 257 2.15 12.76 -11.85
N MET A 258 1.35 12.00 -11.09
CA MET A 258 0.20 11.29 -11.62
C MET A 258 -0.86 12.26 -12.16
N LYS A 259 -1.20 13.32 -11.40
CA LYS A 259 -2.16 14.35 -11.87
C LYS A 259 -1.72 14.99 -13.20
N LYS A 260 -0.42 15.27 -13.36
CA LYS A 260 0.12 15.91 -14.57
C LYS A 260 0.16 14.98 -15.78
N LYS A 261 0.38 13.68 -15.58
CA LYS A 261 0.67 12.74 -16.68
C LYS A 261 -0.42 11.70 -16.91
N ALA A 262 -1.44 11.61 -16.05
CA ALA A 262 -2.46 10.57 -16.12
C ALA A 262 -3.21 10.56 -17.45
N GLN A 263 -3.70 11.71 -17.89
CA GLN A 263 -4.45 11.85 -19.15
C GLN A 263 -3.59 11.46 -20.36
N PHE A 264 -2.35 11.90 -20.40
CA PHE A 264 -1.41 11.59 -21.47
C PHE A 264 -1.17 10.07 -21.65
N PHE A 265 -1.05 9.32 -20.53
CA PHE A 265 -0.89 7.88 -20.61
C PHE A 265 -2.20 7.18 -20.95
N PHE A 266 -3.34 7.67 -20.43
CA PHE A 266 -4.65 7.12 -20.74
C PHE A 266 -4.98 7.15 -22.23
N ASP A 267 -4.70 8.28 -22.89
CA ASP A 267 -4.98 8.47 -24.32
C ASP A 267 -4.11 7.58 -25.23
N ARG A 268 -2.95 7.11 -24.71
CA ARG A 268 -2.02 6.23 -25.43
C ARG A 268 -2.30 4.74 -25.33
N ILE A 269 -3.22 4.33 -24.44
CA ILE A 269 -3.56 2.91 -24.29
C ILE A 269 -4.42 2.49 -25.48
N ASN A 270 -3.83 1.73 -26.42
CA ASN A 270 -4.58 1.09 -27.49
C ASN A 270 -5.04 -0.28 -27.03
N VAL A 271 -6.33 -0.54 -27.18
CA VAL A 271 -6.95 -1.86 -26.98
C VAL A 271 -7.20 -2.40 -28.38
N ASN A 272 -6.24 -3.21 -28.88
CA ASN A 272 -6.41 -3.95 -30.12
C ASN A 272 -7.18 -5.23 -29.84
#